data_fb7e372d3b221f083e66349ba4263575
#
_entry.id   fb7e372d3b221f083e66349ba4263575
#
_cell.length_a   1.000
_cell.length_b   1.000
_cell.length_c   1.000
_cell.angle_alpha   90.00
_cell.angle_beta   90.00
_cell.angle_gamma   90.00
#
_symmetry.space_group_name_H-M   'P 1'
#
loop_
_entity.id
_entity.type
_entity.pdbx_description
1 polymer ?
#
loop_
_entity_poly.entity_id
_entity_poly.type
_entity_poly.pdbx_seq_one_letter_code
_entity_poly.pdbx_strand_id
1 'polypeptide(L)'
;KVDVTETMAWTLLCVAGLFEICWAIGLKYTEGFTRPWPTVGTLVAMAASFGCLAQALKTIPVGTGYAVWTGIGAAGTAVLGMVLFAETASAIKVLSLLCIVLGIIGLRSTS
;
A
#
# COMPACT_ATOMS: atom_id res chain seq x y z
N LYS A 1 0.31 -8.52 -24.74
CA LYS A 1 0.32 -9.86 -24.18
C LYS A 1 1.08 -9.89 -22.86
N VAL A 2 0.42 -10.35 -21.82
CA VAL A 2 0.97 -10.38 -20.46
C VAL A 2 1.50 -11.78 -20.18
N ASP A 3 2.76 -11.89 -19.75
CA ASP A 3 3.31 -13.19 -19.37
C ASP A 3 3.05 -13.50 -17.91
N VAL A 4 3.30 -14.74 -17.50
CA VAL A 4 3.03 -15.20 -16.14
C VAL A 4 3.91 -14.45 -15.13
N THR A 5 5.17 -14.18 -15.46
CA THR A 5 6.09 -13.49 -14.58
C THR A 5 5.61 -12.07 -14.30
N GLU A 6 5.13 -11.36 -15.33
CA GLU A 6 4.60 -10.02 -15.15
C GLU A 6 3.34 -10.03 -14.30
N THR A 7 2.44 -10.99 -14.56
CA THR A 7 1.22 -11.12 -13.77
C THR A 7 1.53 -11.37 -12.30
N MET A 8 2.50 -12.26 -12.03
CA MET A 8 2.91 -12.54 -10.66
C MET A 8 3.51 -11.32 -9.99
N ALA A 9 4.33 -10.55 -10.73
CA ALA A 9 4.94 -9.35 -10.18
C ALA A 9 3.90 -8.31 -9.77
N TRP A 10 2.89 -8.08 -10.62
CA TRP A 10 1.84 -7.13 -10.29
C TRP A 10 0.95 -7.63 -9.16
N THR A 11 0.70 -8.93 -9.08
CA THR A 11 -0.03 -9.53 -7.96
C THR A 11 0.74 -9.32 -6.66
N LEU A 12 2.06 -9.58 -6.67
CA LEU A 12 2.89 -9.35 -5.49
C LEU A 12 2.91 -7.88 -5.09
N LEU A 13 2.92 -6.98 -6.07
CA LEU A 13 2.90 -5.55 -5.79
C LEU A 13 1.60 -5.15 -5.10
N CYS A 14 0.47 -5.66 -5.57
CA CYS A 14 -0.82 -5.40 -4.93
C CYS A 14 -0.86 -5.97 -3.51
N VAL A 15 -0.35 -7.18 -3.32
CA VAL A 15 -0.27 -7.80 -1.98
C VAL A 15 0.63 -6.96 -1.07
N ALA A 16 1.75 -6.48 -1.59
CA ALA A 16 2.65 -5.61 -0.83
C ALA A 16 1.93 -4.34 -0.38
N GLY A 17 1.12 -3.75 -1.27
CA GLY A 17 0.31 -2.58 -0.93
C GLY A 17 -0.72 -2.86 0.14
N LEU A 18 -1.36 -4.03 0.10
CA LEU A 18 -2.30 -4.44 1.13
C LEU A 18 -1.61 -4.60 2.50
N PHE A 19 -0.42 -5.21 2.53
CA PHE A 19 0.34 -5.29 3.77
C PHE A 19 0.79 -3.91 4.24
N GLU A 20 1.07 -2.99 3.32
CA GLU A 20 1.39 -1.62 3.70
C GLU A 20 0.22 -0.95 4.41
N ILE A 21 -1.00 -1.15 3.92
CA ILE A 21 -2.19 -0.65 4.61
C ILE A 21 -2.27 -1.25 6.01
N CYS A 22 -2.00 -2.56 6.14
CA CYS A 22 -2.02 -3.23 7.42
C CYS A 22 -1.03 -2.63 8.41
N TRP A 23 0.23 -2.44 8.01
CA TRP A 23 1.20 -1.91 8.97
C TRP A 23 1.02 -0.42 9.21
N ALA A 24 0.51 0.32 8.21
CA ALA A 24 0.25 1.75 8.40
C ALA A 24 -0.87 1.97 9.44
N ILE A 25 -1.95 1.20 9.35
CA ILE A 25 -3.02 1.23 10.35
C ILE A 25 -2.50 0.68 11.67
N GLY A 26 -1.70 -0.39 11.62
CA GLY A 26 -1.11 -0.98 12.81
C GLY A 26 -0.27 -0.01 13.61
N LEU A 27 0.43 0.92 12.94
CA LEU A 27 1.24 1.91 13.62
C LEU A 27 0.44 2.69 14.66
N LYS A 28 -0.80 3.03 14.34
CA LYS A 28 -1.64 3.77 15.30
C LYS A 28 -1.92 2.93 16.55
N TYR A 29 -2.15 1.64 16.37
CA TYR A 29 -2.45 0.74 17.49
C TYR A 29 -1.23 0.44 18.34
N THR A 30 -0.01 0.67 17.84
CA THR A 30 1.21 0.45 18.64
C THR A 30 1.41 1.52 19.69
N GLU A 31 0.75 2.65 19.58
CA GLU A 31 0.90 3.80 20.50
C GLU A 31 2.37 4.15 20.71
N GLY A 32 3.06 4.40 19.59
CA GLY A 32 4.48 4.75 19.62
C GLY A 32 5.37 3.56 19.92
N PHE A 33 4.95 2.37 19.55
CA PHE A 33 5.67 1.10 19.76
C PHE A 33 5.77 0.73 21.25
N THR A 34 4.81 1.21 22.06
CA THR A 34 4.77 0.89 23.49
C THR A 34 3.93 -0.34 23.77
N ARG A 35 3.04 -0.72 22.87
CA ARG A 35 2.17 -1.89 23.05
C ARG A 35 2.79 -3.10 22.34
N PRO A 36 3.13 -4.18 23.09
CA PRO A 36 3.91 -5.28 22.51
C PRO A 36 3.23 -6.00 21.34
N TRP A 37 1.97 -6.42 21.51
CA TRP A 37 1.32 -7.24 20.48
C TRP A 37 1.00 -6.47 19.19
N PRO A 38 0.44 -5.25 19.25
CA PRO A 38 0.29 -4.46 18.03
C PRO A 38 1.62 -4.16 17.35
N THR A 39 2.68 -3.95 18.13
CA THR A 39 4.02 -3.71 17.58
C THR A 39 4.52 -4.92 16.81
N VAL A 40 4.38 -6.13 17.37
CA VAL A 40 4.79 -7.36 16.70
C VAL A 40 4.02 -7.53 15.39
N GLY A 41 2.70 -7.36 15.42
CA GLY A 41 1.87 -7.50 14.22
C GLY A 41 2.27 -6.49 13.14
N THR A 42 2.51 -5.24 13.55
CA THR A 42 2.92 -4.18 12.63
C THR A 42 4.27 -4.51 11.98
N LEU A 43 5.25 -4.97 12.75
CA LEU A 43 6.56 -5.31 12.22
C LEU A 43 6.49 -6.51 11.29
N VAL A 44 5.65 -7.50 11.58
CA VAL A 44 5.45 -8.64 10.69
C VAL A 44 4.84 -8.18 9.38
N ALA A 45 3.84 -7.32 9.43
CA ALA A 45 3.21 -6.78 8.23
C ALA A 45 4.20 -5.96 7.39
N MET A 46 5.07 -5.17 8.05
CA MET A 46 6.13 -4.44 7.36
C MET A 46 7.06 -5.40 6.61
N ALA A 47 7.52 -6.44 7.29
CA ALA A 47 8.42 -7.40 6.67
C ALA A 47 7.78 -8.06 5.47
N ALA A 48 6.51 -8.45 5.58
CA ALA A 48 5.77 -9.05 4.48
C ALA A 48 5.61 -8.07 3.32
N SER A 49 5.29 -6.81 3.62
CA SER A 49 5.11 -5.77 2.60
C SER A 49 6.41 -5.53 1.84
N PHE A 50 7.50 -5.32 2.55
CA PHE A 50 8.80 -5.05 1.93
C PHE A 50 9.29 -6.26 1.15
N GLY A 51 9.09 -7.47 1.66
CA GLY A 51 9.48 -8.69 0.97
C GLY A 51 8.74 -8.87 -0.35
N CYS A 52 7.43 -8.66 -0.34
CA CYS A 52 6.62 -8.74 -1.56
C CYS A 52 7.01 -7.64 -2.55
N LEU A 53 7.26 -6.43 -2.05
CA LEU A 53 7.71 -5.33 -2.91
C LEU A 53 9.04 -5.66 -3.57
N ALA A 54 10.00 -6.16 -2.79
CA ALA A 54 11.32 -6.49 -3.32
C ALA A 54 11.23 -7.54 -4.43
N GLN A 55 10.38 -8.55 -4.24
CA GLN A 55 10.18 -9.58 -5.27
C GLN A 55 9.53 -8.99 -6.52
N ALA A 56 8.55 -8.11 -6.37
CA ALA A 56 7.88 -7.48 -7.50
C ALA A 56 8.86 -6.61 -8.29
N LEU A 57 9.78 -5.94 -7.62
CA LEU A 57 10.75 -5.05 -8.27
C LEU A 57 11.80 -5.79 -9.10
N LYS A 58 11.87 -7.12 -8.99
CA LYS A 58 12.70 -7.89 -9.92
C LYS A 58 12.18 -7.80 -11.36
N THR A 59 10.90 -7.56 -11.53
CA THR A 59 10.26 -7.52 -12.84
C THR A 59 9.76 -6.11 -13.19
N ILE A 60 9.23 -5.39 -12.21
CA ILE A 60 8.65 -4.06 -12.42
C ILE A 60 9.73 -3.00 -12.16
N PRO A 61 9.84 -1.95 -13.01
CA PRO A 61 10.79 -0.87 -12.75
C PRO A 61 10.56 -0.26 -11.37
N VAL A 62 11.66 0.07 -10.68
CA VAL A 62 11.60 0.49 -9.28
C VAL A 62 10.75 1.75 -9.09
N GLY A 63 10.85 2.70 -10.00
CA GLY A 63 10.05 3.94 -9.86
C GLY A 63 8.57 3.68 -9.95
N THR A 64 8.15 2.88 -10.94
CA THR A 64 6.75 2.52 -11.11
C THR A 64 6.26 1.66 -9.94
N GLY A 65 7.04 0.65 -9.57
CA GLY A 65 6.65 -0.24 -8.49
C GLY A 65 6.53 0.48 -7.16
N TYR A 66 7.49 1.33 -6.84
CA TYR A 66 7.46 2.08 -5.58
C TYR A 66 6.27 3.05 -5.55
N ALA A 67 6.01 3.75 -6.66
CA ALA A 67 4.89 4.69 -6.72
C ALA A 67 3.54 3.99 -6.57
N VAL A 68 3.38 2.83 -7.21
CA VAL A 68 2.13 2.06 -7.09
C VAL A 68 1.98 1.52 -5.66
N TRP A 69 3.04 0.96 -5.10
CA TRP A 69 3.02 0.44 -3.72
C TRP A 69 2.63 1.55 -2.73
N THR A 70 3.31 2.69 -2.83
CA THR A 70 3.04 3.82 -1.95
C THR A 70 1.62 4.35 -2.14
N GLY A 71 1.17 4.41 -3.40
CA GLY A 71 -0.18 4.90 -3.72
C GLY A 71 -1.28 4.01 -3.17
N ILE A 72 -1.12 2.69 -3.33
CA ILE A 72 -2.10 1.74 -2.78
C ILE A 72 -2.15 1.88 -1.26
N GLY A 73 -0.99 1.91 -0.62
CA GLY A 73 -0.92 2.03 0.83
C GLY A 73 -1.53 3.34 1.33
N ALA A 74 -1.19 4.45 0.66
CA ALA A 74 -1.70 5.76 1.05
C ALA A 74 -3.22 5.85 0.89
N ALA A 75 -3.74 5.45 -0.28
CA ALA A 75 -5.16 5.53 -0.54
C ALA A 75 -5.96 4.61 0.38
N GLY A 76 -5.51 3.36 0.53
CA GLY A 76 -6.20 2.41 1.39
C GLY A 76 -6.17 2.81 2.85
N THR A 77 -5.01 3.30 3.32
CA THR A 77 -4.87 3.75 4.70
C THR A 77 -5.76 4.95 4.99
N ALA A 78 -5.83 5.90 4.03
CA ALA A 78 -6.70 7.07 4.19
C ALA A 78 -8.17 6.68 4.29
N VAL A 79 -8.60 5.73 3.44
CA VAL A 79 -9.99 5.25 3.48
C VAL A 79 -10.27 4.56 4.83
N LEU A 80 -9.38 3.68 5.27
CA LEU A 80 -9.57 3.00 6.56
C LEU A 80 -9.48 3.97 7.73
N GLY A 81 -8.66 5.03 7.62
CA GLY A 81 -8.62 6.06 8.65
C GLY A 81 -9.97 6.74 8.82
N MET A 82 -10.64 7.02 7.70
CA MET A 82 -11.99 7.60 7.77
C MET A 82 -13.00 6.65 8.41
N VAL A 83 -12.87 5.35 8.13
CA VAL A 83 -13.82 4.34 8.63
C VAL A 83 -13.52 3.99 10.09
N LEU A 84 -12.25 3.70 10.41
CA LEU A 84 -11.88 3.17 11.72
C LEU A 84 -11.65 4.25 12.78
N PHE A 85 -11.17 5.41 12.37
CA PHE A 85 -10.77 6.47 13.31
C PHE A 85 -11.60 7.73 13.16
N ALA A 86 -12.69 7.66 12.41
CA ALA A 86 -13.62 8.79 12.20
C ALA A 86 -12.91 10.04 11.69
N GLU A 87 -11.90 9.88 10.84
CA GLU A 87 -11.21 11.00 10.23
C GLU A 87 -12.13 11.71 9.24
N THR A 88 -11.92 13.00 9.06
CA THR A 88 -12.78 13.82 8.20
C THR A 88 -12.70 13.37 6.73
N ALA A 89 -13.87 13.24 6.10
CA ALA A 89 -13.97 12.88 4.69
C ALA A 89 -14.47 14.11 3.90
N SER A 90 -13.57 15.05 3.66
CA SER A 90 -13.92 16.25 2.88
C SER A 90 -13.93 15.95 1.39
N ALA A 91 -14.58 16.83 0.60
CA ALA A 91 -14.58 16.68 -0.85
C ALA A 91 -13.17 16.73 -1.42
N ILE A 92 -12.32 17.62 -0.89
CA ILE A 92 -10.92 17.72 -1.36
C ILE A 92 -10.17 16.45 -1.07
N LYS A 93 -10.38 15.85 0.12
CA LYS A 93 -9.73 14.60 0.48
C LYS A 93 -10.13 13.47 -0.47
N VAL A 94 -11.42 13.33 -0.74
CA VAL A 94 -11.92 12.30 -1.65
C VAL A 94 -11.37 12.50 -3.06
N LEU A 95 -11.38 13.74 -3.56
CA LEU A 95 -10.83 14.03 -4.88
C LEU A 95 -9.34 13.73 -4.95
N SER A 96 -8.60 14.05 -3.89
CA SER A 96 -7.17 13.77 -3.84
C SER A 96 -6.89 12.26 -3.87
N LEU A 97 -7.69 11.48 -3.16
CA LEU A 97 -7.55 10.03 -3.17
C LEU A 97 -7.88 9.45 -4.55
N LEU A 98 -8.88 10.02 -5.22
CA LEU A 98 -9.19 9.61 -6.59
C LEU A 98 -8.02 9.90 -7.53
N CYS A 99 -7.34 11.04 -7.35
CA CYS A 99 -6.14 11.34 -8.14
C CYS A 99 -5.04 10.30 -7.95
N ILE A 100 -4.84 9.83 -6.72
CA ILE A 100 -3.85 8.79 -6.43
C ILE A 100 -4.22 7.50 -7.17
N VAL A 101 -5.48 7.08 -7.08
CA VAL A 101 -5.94 5.85 -7.74
C VAL A 101 -5.80 5.97 -9.26
N LEU A 102 -6.17 7.11 -9.84
CA LEU A 102 -6.03 7.33 -11.27
C LEU A 102 -4.56 7.30 -11.68
N GLY A 103 -3.68 7.86 -10.85
CA GLY A 103 -2.25 7.81 -11.10
C GLY A 103 -1.72 6.38 -11.12
N ILE A 104 -2.19 5.52 -10.23
CA ILE A 104 -1.82 4.11 -10.21
C ILE A 104 -2.24 3.43 -11.52
N ILE A 105 -3.47 3.67 -11.95
CA ILE A 105 -3.98 3.10 -13.20
C ILE A 105 -3.13 3.57 -14.37
N GLY A 106 -2.81 4.86 -14.41
CA GLY A 106 -1.96 5.41 -15.45
C GLY A 106 -0.58 4.77 -15.49
N LEU A 107 0.04 4.59 -14.33
CA LEU A 107 1.36 3.96 -14.24
C LEU A 107 1.31 2.51 -14.73
N ARG A 108 0.26 1.79 -14.34
CA ARG A 108 0.12 0.40 -14.79
C ARG A 108 0.00 0.32 -16.30
N SER A 109 -0.71 1.27 -16.92
CA SER A 109 -0.94 1.24 -18.36
C SER A 109 0.31 1.56 -19.16
N THR A 110 1.33 2.20 -18.55
CA THR A 110 2.58 2.52 -19.24
C THR A 110 3.65 1.44 -19.12
N SER A 111 3.41 0.40 -18.31
CA SER A 111 4.44 -0.62 -18.09
C SER A 111 4.20 -1.92 -18.83
#